data_b8fa78b7daeba0ad0d52198aede7a311
#
_entry.id   b8fa78b7daeba0ad0d52198aede7a311
#
_cell.length_a   1.000
_cell.length_b   1.000
_cell.length_c   1.000
_cell.angle_alpha   90.00
_cell.angle_beta   90.00
_cell.angle_gamma   90.00
#
_symmetry.space_group_name_H-M   'P 1'
#
loop_
_entity.id
_entity.type
_entity.pdbx_description
1 polymer ?
#
loop_
_entity_poly.entity_id
_entity_poly.type
_entity_poly.pdbx_seq_one_letter_code
_entity_poly.pdbx_strand_id
1 'polypeptide(L)'
;MRIKLGEGVRAYYHLMSRTVNGEKWFGPREKEYLRKLIRQVAEFSGVRVVTYTVMDNHFHVLAEVPPERVVSDGEIVRRFAALYPEPTPWQPLSAEALAELLAGNDVRGQALREELLGRMHDVSWMMKTIKQRFAIWFNRARERFGPVWSERFRSVLVEGDVKALRTVAAYIDLNGVRAG
;
A
#
# COMPACT_ATOMS: atom_id res chain seq x y z
N MET A 1 -7.40 -16.12 -6.11
CA MET A 1 -8.49 -15.10 -6.19
C MET A 1 -8.60 -14.47 -4.82
N ARG A 2 -8.67 -13.13 -4.69
CA ARG A 2 -8.86 -12.47 -3.39
C ARG A 2 -10.34 -12.46 -3.02
N ILE A 3 -10.67 -12.84 -1.80
CA ILE A 3 -12.02 -12.66 -1.27
C ILE A 3 -12.17 -11.17 -0.95
N LYS A 4 -13.10 -10.48 -1.61
CA LYS A 4 -13.55 -9.12 -1.23
C LYS A 4 -14.82 -9.31 -0.40
N LEU A 5 -14.86 -8.71 0.78
CA LEU A 5 -16.11 -8.56 1.53
C LEU A 5 -16.95 -7.46 0.88
N GLY A 6 -18.28 -7.52 1.09
CA GLY A 6 -19.22 -6.53 0.55
C GLY A 6 -18.93 -5.12 1.06
N GLU A 7 -19.52 -4.13 0.39
CA GLU A 7 -19.45 -2.73 0.79
C GLU A 7 -19.93 -2.54 2.22
N GLY A 8 -19.33 -1.61 2.94
CA GLY A 8 -19.70 -1.29 4.32
C GLY A 8 -19.19 -2.26 5.38
N VAL A 9 -18.46 -3.32 5.01
CA VAL A 9 -17.93 -4.30 5.96
C VAL A 9 -16.44 -4.07 6.20
N ARG A 10 -16.07 -3.99 7.48
CA ARG A 10 -14.65 -3.96 7.90
C ARG A 10 -13.98 -5.29 7.56
N ALA A 11 -12.84 -5.24 6.90
CA ALA A 11 -12.10 -6.42 6.49
C ALA A 11 -10.64 -6.37 6.95
N TYR A 12 -10.10 -7.50 7.36
CA TYR A 12 -8.70 -7.65 7.72
C TYR A 12 -8.00 -8.61 6.78
N TYR A 13 -6.82 -8.24 6.32
CA TYR A 13 -6.04 -9.04 5.39
C TYR A 13 -4.61 -9.21 5.87
N HIS A 14 -4.14 -10.44 5.93
CA HIS A 14 -2.72 -10.72 6.00
C HIS A 14 -2.16 -10.77 4.57
N LEU A 15 -1.29 -9.83 4.27
CA LEU A 15 -0.69 -9.61 2.96
C LEU A 15 0.79 -9.98 3.01
N MET A 16 1.30 -10.64 1.95
CA MET A 16 2.70 -11.06 1.87
C MET A 16 3.21 -10.92 0.43
N SER A 17 4.45 -10.51 0.28
CA SER A 17 5.16 -10.56 -1.01
C SER A 17 6.63 -10.93 -0.80
N ARG A 18 7.18 -11.74 -1.73
CA ARG A 18 8.55 -12.27 -1.68
C ARG A 18 9.32 -11.86 -2.93
N THR A 19 10.63 -11.72 -2.78
CA THR A 19 11.58 -11.52 -3.89
C THR A 19 11.62 -12.72 -4.83
N VAL A 20 11.99 -12.49 -6.08
CA VAL A 20 12.22 -13.55 -7.06
C VAL A 20 13.31 -14.50 -6.53
N ASN A 21 13.12 -15.79 -6.73
CA ASN A 21 14.00 -16.88 -6.26
C ASN A 21 14.32 -16.86 -4.75
N GLY A 22 13.60 -16.06 -3.95
CA GLY A 22 13.86 -15.93 -2.51
C GLY A 22 15.15 -15.18 -2.16
N GLU A 23 15.68 -14.41 -3.10
CA GLU A 23 16.93 -13.65 -2.94
C GLU A 23 16.86 -12.68 -1.75
N LYS A 24 17.90 -12.67 -0.92
CA LYS A 24 18.02 -11.82 0.27
C LYS A 24 18.51 -10.41 -0.11
N TRP A 25 17.64 -9.62 -0.72
CA TRP A 25 17.99 -8.30 -1.26
C TRP A 25 17.73 -7.14 -0.31
N PHE A 26 17.00 -7.37 0.78
CA PHE A 26 16.58 -6.29 1.67
C PHE A 26 17.56 -6.09 2.81
N GLY A 27 18.58 -5.26 2.58
CA GLY A 27 19.42 -4.71 3.61
C GLY A 27 18.71 -3.57 4.38
N PRO A 28 19.42 -2.90 5.30
CA PRO A 28 18.82 -1.82 6.12
C PRO A 28 18.19 -0.70 5.28
N ARG A 29 18.82 -0.30 4.17
CA ARG A 29 18.34 0.75 3.26
C ARG A 29 17.05 0.34 2.55
N GLU A 30 17.01 -0.88 2.03
CA GLU A 30 15.85 -1.44 1.34
C GLU A 30 14.68 -1.63 2.29
N LYS A 31 14.94 -2.13 3.50
CA LYS A 31 13.92 -2.29 4.55
C LYS A 31 13.31 -0.94 4.93
N GLU A 32 14.13 0.10 5.12
CA GLU A 32 13.63 1.43 5.48
C GLU A 32 12.83 2.05 4.35
N TYR A 33 13.30 1.94 3.11
CA TYR A 33 12.54 2.45 1.97
C TYR A 33 11.18 1.74 1.81
N LEU A 34 11.16 0.42 2.01
CA LEU A 34 9.91 -0.35 1.94
C LEU A 34 8.94 0.02 3.08
N ARG A 35 9.45 0.25 4.30
CA ARG A 35 8.65 0.77 5.43
C ARG A 35 8.02 2.12 5.11
N LYS A 36 8.80 3.03 4.53
CA LYS A 36 8.30 4.34 4.09
C LYS A 36 7.19 4.19 3.05
N LEU A 37 7.39 3.34 2.04
CA LEU A 37 6.37 3.08 1.02
C LEU A 37 5.09 2.48 1.60
N ILE A 38 5.20 1.51 2.52
CA ILE A 38 4.03 0.91 3.17
C ILE A 38 3.19 2.00 3.85
N ARG A 39 3.82 2.91 4.61
CA ARG A 39 3.13 4.00 5.30
C ARG A 39 2.48 4.99 4.32
N GLN A 40 3.23 5.48 3.33
CA GLN A 40 2.74 6.46 2.35
C GLN A 40 1.57 5.92 1.52
N VAL A 41 1.69 4.67 1.05
CA VAL A 41 0.64 4.07 0.22
C VAL A 41 -0.58 3.69 1.07
N ALA A 42 -0.40 3.26 2.31
CA ALA A 42 -1.49 3.02 3.25
C ALA A 42 -2.27 4.31 3.54
N GLU A 43 -1.57 5.41 3.80
CA GLU A 43 -2.16 6.73 4.03
C GLU A 43 -3.00 7.18 2.83
N PHE A 44 -2.46 7.08 1.60
CA PHE A 44 -3.21 7.39 0.39
C PHE A 44 -4.45 6.50 0.24
N SER A 45 -4.28 5.19 0.41
CA SER A 45 -5.37 4.23 0.16
C SER A 45 -6.44 4.23 1.26
N GLY A 46 -6.22 4.88 2.40
CA GLY A 46 -7.10 4.80 3.55
C GLY A 46 -7.18 3.40 4.18
N VAL A 47 -6.22 2.54 3.86
CA VAL A 47 -6.05 1.22 4.48
C VAL A 47 -5.22 1.39 5.73
N ARG A 48 -5.71 0.89 6.87
CA ARG A 48 -4.99 0.96 8.13
C ARG A 48 -4.02 -0.21 8.27
N VAL A 49 -2.74 0.07 8.44
CA VAL A 49 -1.73 -0.94 8.77
C VAL A 49 -1.79 -1.21 10.26
N VAL A 50 -2.14 -2.45 10.64
CA VAL A 50 -2.21 -2.90 12.04
C VAL A 50 -0.81 -3.24 12.54
N THR A 51 -0.10 -4.08 11.81
CA THR A 51 1.32 -4.38 12.01
C THR A 51 1.97 -4.81 10.71
N TYR A 52 3.30 -4.77 10.64
CA TYR A 52 4.06 -5.25 9.50
C TYR A 52 5.48 -5.67 9.91
N THR A 53 6.07 -6.57 9.14
CA THR A 53 7.50 -6.89 9.24
C THR A 53 8.15 -6.94 7.87
N VAL A 54 9.39 -6.50 7.77
CA VAL A 54 10.20 -6.54 6.55
C VAL A 54 11.45 -7.38 6.85
N MET A 55 11.52 -8.54 6.22
CA MET A 55 12.63 -9.49 6.34
C MET A 55 13.57 -9.34 5.14
N ASP A 56 14.61 -10.15 5.06
CA ASP A 56 15.66 -10.01 4.04
C ASP A 56 15.16 -10.26 2.60
N ASN A 57 14.10 -11.04 2.44
CA ASN A 57 13.59 -11.43 1.11
C ASN A 57 12.07 -11.39 0.98
N HIS A 58 11.35 -10.97 2.00
CA HIS A 58 9.90 -10.82 1.94
C HIS A 58 9.39 -9.87 3.02
N PHE A 59 8.13 -9.48 2.92
CA PHE A 59 7.47 -8.69 3.94
C PHE A 59 6.03 -9.16 4.16
N HIS A 60 5.54 -8.92 5.35
CA HIS A 60 4.17 -9.16 5.77
C HIS A 60 3.53 -7.85 6.22
N VAL A 61 2.23 -7.71 5.95
CA VAL A 61 1.41 -6.61 6.45
C VAL A 61 0.07 -7.19 6.93
N LEU A 62 -0.33 -6.89 8.15
CA LEU A 62 -1.71 -7.04 8.59
C LEU A 62 -2.41 -5.70 8.36
N ALA A 63 -3.35 -5.69 7.44
CA ALA A 63 -4.06 -4.51 6.97
C ALA A 63 -5.54 -4.58 7.33
N GLU A 64 -6.10 -3.48 7.80
CA GLU A 64 -7.53 -3.27 7.96
C GLU A 64 -8.04 -2.37 6.83
N VAL A 65 -9.02 -2.84 6.11
CA VAL A 65 -9.84 -2.02 5.23
C VAL A 65 -11.05 -1.57 6.04
N PRO A 66 -11.16 -0.29 6.36
CA PRO A 66 -12.32 0.21 7.09
C PRO A 66 -13.58 0.09 6.24
N PRO A 67 -14.77 0.12 6.85
CA PRO A 67 -16.01 0.29 6.10
C PRO A 67 -15.89 1.52 5.19
N GLU A 68 -16.41 1.40 4.00
CA GLU A 68 -16.41 2.50 3.04
C GLU A 68 -17.09 3.72 3.64
N ARG A 69 -16.46 4.87 3.52
CA ARG A 69 -16.95 6.16 3.98
C ARG A 69 -16.88 7.14 2.84
N VAL A 70 -17.79 8.09 2.84
CA VAL A 70 -17.67 9.24 1.94
C VAL A 70 -16.36 9.96 2.23
N VAL A 71 -15.49 10.03 1.22
CA VAL A 71 -14.22 10.72 1.29
C VAL A 71 -14.41 12.12 0.71
N SER A 72 -14.21 13.16 1.51
CA SER A 72 -14.31 14.54 1.05
C SER A 72 -13.16 14.92 0.11
N ASP A 73 -13.33 15.96 -0.69
CA ASP A 73 -12.28 16.46 -1.58
C ASP A 73 -11.03 16.89 -0.81
N GLY A 74 -11.20 17.54 0.33
CA GLY A 74 -10.08 17.89 1.22
C GLY A 74 -9.30 16.65 1.70
N GLU A 75 -10.01 15.57 2.00
CA GLU A 75 -9.36 14.31 2.39
C GLU A 75 -8.68 13.64 1.19
N ILE A 76 -9.25 13.70 -0.02
CA ILE A 76 -8.60 13.21 -1.25
C ILE A 76 -7.28 13.95 -1.47
N VAL A 77 -7.29 15.29 -1.37
CA VAL A 77 -6.08 16.13 -1.53
C VAL A 77 -5.03 15.80 -0.47
N ARG A 78 -5.42 15.70 0.79
CA ARG A 78 -4.53 15.34 1.90
C ARG A 78 -3.85 13.98 1.66
N ARG A 79 -4.62 12.97 1.29
CA ARG A 79 -4.10 11.63 0.98
C ARG A 79 -3.22 11.62 -0.26
N PHE A 80 -3.60 12.38 -1.28
CA PHE A 80 -2.79 12.53 -2.49
C PHE A 80 -1.42 13.12 -2.16
N ALA A 81 -1.34 14.19 -1.37
CA ALA A 81 -0.10 14.81 -0.93
C ALA A 81 0.82 13.84 -0.16
N ALA A 82 0.26 12.95 0.64
CA ALA A 82 1.04 11.95 1.37
C ALA A 82 1.80 10.98 0.44
N LEU A 83 1.19 10.63 -0.70
CA LEU A 83 1.81 9.72 -1.69
C LEU A 83 2.63 10.47 -2.75
N TYR A 84 2.25 11.70 -3.07
CA TYR A 84 2.84 12.54 -4.10
C TYR A 84 3.19 13.92 -3.50
N PRO A 85 4.19 13.98 -2.61
CA PRO A 85 4.55 15.24 -1.93
C PRO A 85 5.08 16.30 -2.90
N GLU A 86 5.69 15.86 -4.00
CA GLU A 86 6.24 16.73 -5.04
C GLU A 86 5.84 16.24 -6.42
N PRO A 87 5.52 17.14 -7.36
CA PRO A 87 5.32 16.77 -8.76
C PRO A 87 6.57 16.14 -9.37
N THR A 88 6.36 15.21 -10.27
CA THR A 88 7.43 14.55 -11.04
C THR A 88 7.05 14.50 -12.52
N PRO A 89 7.98 14.23 -13.45
CA PRO A 89 7.62 14.04 -14.86
C PRO A 89 6.58 12.94 -15.12
N TRP A 90 6.50 11.97 -14.19
CA TRP A 90 5.56 10.84 -14.28
C TRP A 90 4.26 11.09 -13.51
N GLN A 91 4.26 12.05 -12.62
CA GLN A 91 3.12 12.52 -11.83
C GLN A 91 3.24 14.04 -11.68
N PRO A 92 2.82 14.81 -12.70
CA PRO A 92 3.02 16.25 -12.73
C PRO A 92 1.99 17.04 -11.92
N LEU A 93 0.91 16.40 -11.46
CA LEU A 93 -0.14 17.06 -10.69
C LEU A 93 0.34 17.34 -9.26
N SER A 94 0.26 18.60 -8.80
CA SER A 94 0.48 18.95 -7.41
C SER A 94 -0.81 18.81 -6.58
N ALA A 95 -0.69 18.82 -5.25
CA ALA A 95 -1.84 18.76 -4.37
C ALA A 95 -2.72 20.02 -4.50
N GLU A 96 -2.12 21.17 -4.73
CA GLU A 96 -2.82 22.45 -4.95
C GLU A 96 -3.61 22.41 -6.26
N ALA A 97 -2.98 22.00 -7.36
CA ALA A 97 -3.65 21.86 -8.64
C ALA A 97 -4.79 20.80 -8.60
N LEU A 98 -4.60 19.72 -7.81
CA LEU A 98 -5.67 18.76 -7.55
C LEU A 98 -6.85 19.41 -6.82
N ALA A 99 -6.58 20.22 -5.79
CA ALA A 99 -7.62 20.91 -5.03
C ALA A 99 -8.45 21.85 -5.93
N GLU A 100 -7.79 22.61 -6.80
CA GLU A 100 -8.45 23.50 -7.76
C GLU A 100 -9.35 22.72 -8.74
N LEU A 101 -8.86 21.60 -9.29
CA LEU A 101 -9.63 20.76 -10.21
C LEU A 101 -10.86 20.14 -9.53
N LEU A 102 -10.74 19.70 -8.29
CA LEU A 102 -11.88 19.13 -7.54
C LEU A 102 -12.91 20.20 -7.19
N ALA A 103 -12.46 21.40 -6.83
CA ALA A 103 -13.35 22.54 -6.52
C ALA A 103 -14.14 23.04 -7.75
N GLY A 104 -13.55 22.96 -8.95
CA GLY A 104 -14.20 23.35 -10.20
C GLY A 104 -15.42 22.52 -10.57
N ASN A 105 -15.53 21.30 -10.02
CA ASN A 105 -16.65 20.37 -10.21
C ASN A 105 -17.06 20.15 -11.69
N ASP A 106 -16.11 20.30 -12.60
CA ASP A 106 -16.28 20.03 -14.02
C ASP A 106 -16.11 18.53 -14.33
N VAL A 107 -16.30 18.14 -15.59
CA VAL A 107 -16.15 16.74 -16.04
C VAL A 107 -14.77 16.17 -15.71
N ARG A 108 -13.73 16.99 -15.82
CA ARG A 108 -12.35 16.57 -15.53
C ARG A 108 -12.11 16.35 -14.05
N GLY A 109 -12.60 17.26 -13.20
CA GLY A 109 -12.52 17.13 -11.75
C GLY A 109 -13.30 15.91 -11.23
N GLN A 110 -14.49 15.67 -11.79
CA GLN A 110 -15.31 14.49 -11.46
C GLN A 110 -14.60 13.18 -11.85
N ALA A 111 -14.09 13.08 -13.07
CA ALA A 111 -13.34 11.90 -13.53
C ALA A 111 -12.10 11.62 -12.68
N LEU A 112 -11.37 12.66 -12.29
CA LEU A 112 -10.20 12.54 -11.43
C LEU A 112 -10.56 12.10 -10.00
N ARG A 113 -11.67 12.63 -9.46
CA ARG A 113 -12.24 12.18 -8.17
C ARG A 113 -12.55 10.69 -8.20
N GLU A 114 -13.28 10.23 -9.19
CA GLU A 114 -13.63 8.80 -9.35
C GLU A 114 -12.39 7.92 -9.48
N GLU A 115 -11.42 8.35 -10.28
CA GLU A 115 -10.17 7.64 -10.44
C GLU A 115 -9.41 7.50 -9.11
N LEU A 116 -9.31 8.56 -8.32
CA LEU A 116 -8.62 8.55 -7.03
C LEU A 116 -9.38 7.71 -5.99
N LEU A 117 -10.71 7.85 -5.92
CA LEU A 117 -11.56 7.05 -5.04
C LEU A 117 -11.47 5.55 -5.38
N GLY A 118 -11.44 5.19 -6.67
CA GLY A 118 -11.28 3.81 -7.11
C GLY A 118 -9.95 3.16 -6.70
N ARG A 119 -8.97 3.95 -6.27
CA ARG A 119 -7.69 3.49 -5.72
C ARG A 119 -7.68 3.38 -4.19
N MET A 120 -8.70 3.91 -3.52
CA MET A 120 -8.83 3.90 -2.07
C MET A 120 -9.54 2.64 -1.59
N HIS A 121 -9.32 2.27 -0.32
CA HIS A 121 -9.90 1.10 0.34
C HIS A 121 -9.67 -0.23 -0.41
N ASP A 122 -8.65 -0.29 -1.27
CA ASP A 122 -8.28 -1.49 -2.03
C ASP A 122 -6.85 -1.96 -1.73
N VAL A 123 -6.74 -3.08 -1.00
CA VAL A 123 -5.44 -3.70 -0.68
C VAL A 123 -4.71 -4.22 -1.92
N SER A 124 -5.41 -4.50 -3.05
CA SER A 124 -4.75 -4.90 -4.29
C SER A 124 -4.04 -3.72 -4.93
N TRP A 125 -4.70 -2.56 -4.94
CA TRP A 125 -4.09 -1.33 -5.41
C TRP A 125 -2.91 -0.93 -4.51
N MET A 126 -3.12 -0.97 -3.18
CA MET A 126 -2.06 -0.70 -2.19
C MET A 126 -0.83 -1.58 -2.44
N MET A 127 -0.99 -2.91 -2.51
CA MET A 127 0.12 -3.83 -2.72
C MET A 127 0.77 -3.69 -4.09
N LYS A 128 -0.02 -3.46 -5.15
CA LYS A 128 0.50 -3.17 -6.49
C LYS A 128 1.41 -1.95 -6.46
N THR A 129 0.96 -0.87 -5.84
CA THR A 129 1.70 0.41 -5.79
C THR A 129 2.98 0.29 -4.97
N ILE A 130 2.93 -0.33 -3.79
CA ILE A 130 4.13 -0.60 -2.97
C ILE A 130 5.16 -1.38 -3.78
N LYS A 131 4.75 -2.49 -4.39
CA LYS A 131 5.64 -3.36 -5.14
C LYS A 131 6.24 -2.70 -6.37
N GLN A 132 5.43 -1.96 -7.12
CA GLN A 132 5.88 -1.27 -8.33
C GLN A 132 6.88 -0.16 -7.99
N ARG A 133 6.56 0.72 -7.03
CA ARG A 133 7.46 1.80 -6.63
C ARG A 133 8.78 1.26 -6.06
N PHE A 134 8.69 0.23 -5.23
CA PHE A 134 9.90 -0.42 -4.71
C PHE A 134 10.75 -1.02 -5.83
N ALA A 135 10.15 -1.75 -6.77
CA ALA A 135 10.89 -2.39 -7.86
C ALA A 135 11.60 -1.35 -8.77
N ILE A 136 10.92 -0.24 -9.10
CA ILE A 136 11.51 0.84 -9.87
C ILE A 136 12.72 1.44 -9.13
N TRP A 137 12.54 1.80 -7.87
CA TRP A 137 13.60 2.36 -7.04
C TRP A 137 14.77 1.38 -6.87
N PHE A 138 14.51 0.12 -6.55
CA PHE A 138 15.50 -0.92 -6.31
C PHE A 138 16.34 -1.19 -7.57
N ASN A 139 15.67 -1.37 -8.71
CA ASN A 139 16.37 -1.63 -9.98
C ASN A 139 17.23 -0.43 -10.39
N ARG A 140 16.72 0.81 -10.23
CA ARG A 140 17.48 2.02 -10.51
C ARG A 140 18.70 2.17 -9.58
N ALA A 141 18.51 1.96 -8.28
CA ALA A 141 19.57 2.11 -7.28
C ALA A 141 20.69 1.06 -7.41
N ARG A 142 20.41 -0.05 -8.09
CA ARG A 142 21.36 -1.16 -8.28
C ARG A 142 21.72 -1.41 -9.75
N GLU A 143 21.36 -0.49 -10.63
CA GLU A 143 21.62 -0.55 -12.08
C GLU A 143 21.27 -1.91 -12.69
N ARG A 144 20.15 -2.49 -12.24
CA ARG A 144 19.68 -3.81 -12.67
C ARG A 144 18.36 -3.73 -13.41
N PHE A 145 18.08 -4.80 -14.19
CA PHE A 145 16.83 -5.02 -14.89
C PHE A 145 16.14 -6.30 -14.42
N GLY A 146 14.88 -6.45 -14.78
CA GLY A 146 14.10 -7.66 -14.50
C GLY A 146 13.26 -7.59 -13.22
N PRO A 147 12.56 -8.69 -12.91
CA PRO A 147 11.62 -8.73 -11.81
C PRO A 147 12.34 -8.65 -10.45
N VAL A 148 11.73 -7.93 -9.51
CA VAL A 148 12.12 -7.92 -8.09
C VAL A 148 11.28 -8.92 -7.31
N TRP A 149 10.03 -9.10 -7.70
CA TRP A 149 9.06 -9.92 -6.99
C TRP A 149 8.79 -11.24 -7.72
N SER A 150 8.71 -12.35 -6.98
CA SER A 150 8.50 -13.69 -7.54
C SER A 150 7.14 -13.84 -8.23
N GLU A 151 6.11 -13.24 -7.64
CA GLU A 151 4.72 -13.39 -8.10
C GLU A 151 3.88 -12.18 -7.65
N ARG A 152 2.58 -12.23 -7.94
CA ARG A 152 1.62 -11.36 -7.27
C ARG A 152 1.73 -11.57 -5.75
N PHE A 153 1.23 -10.60 -4.98
CA PHE A 153 1.17 -10.76 -3.53
C PHE A 153 0.16 -11.86 -3.13
N ARG A 154 0.40 -12.50 -2.00
CA ARG A 154 -0.55 -13.40 -1.36
C ARG A 154 -1.39 -12.62 -0.36
N SER A 155 -2.68 -12.96 -0.26
CA SER A 155 -3.59 -12.36 0.71
C SER A 155 -4.46 -13.45 1.35
N VAL A 156 -4.57 -13.39 2.66
CA VAL A 156 -5.48 -14.21 3.45
C VAL A 156 -6.44 -13.28 4.17
N LEU A 157 -7.73 -13.52 4.06
CA LEU A 157 -8.74 -12.84 4.84
C LEU A 157 -8.63 -13.33 6.29
N VAL A 158 -8.55 -12.42 7.25
CA VAL A 158 -8.44 -12.71 8.67
C VAL A 158 -9.78 -12.39 9.34
N GLU A 159 -10.26 -13.27 10.19
CA GLU A 159 -11.45 -13.01 11.00
C GLU A 159 -11.23 -11.78 11.88
N GLY A 160 -12.28 -10.95 11.98
CA GLY A 160 -12.20 -9.66 12.70
C GLY A 160 -12.25 -9.78 14.22
N ASP A 161 -12.25 -10.99 14.77
CA ASP A 161 -12.21 -11.17 16.23
C ASP A 161 -10.82 -10.90 16.82
N VAL A 162 -10.79 -10.50 18.07
CA VAL A 162 -9.56 -10.09 18.77
C VAL A 162 -8.53 -11.22 18.84
N LYS A 163 -8.95 -12.47 18.97
CA LYS A 163 -8.06 -13.64 19.11
C LYS A 163 -7.34 -13.91 17.79
N ALA A 164 -8.08 -13.95 16.66
CA ALA A 164 -7.51 -14.15 15.35
C ALA A 164 -6.53 -13.02 14.98
N LEU A 165 -6.92 -11.77 15.22
CA LEU A 165 -6.06 -10.61 14.95
C LEU A 165 -4.78 -10.62 15.78
N ARG A 166 -4.86 -10.92 17.08
CA ARG A 166 -3.67 -11.05 17.95
C ARG A 166 -2.76 -12.18 17.50
N THR A 167 -3.32 -13.32 17.10
CA THR A 167 -2.54 -14.46 16.62
C THR A 167 -1.75 -14.12 15.36
N VAL A 168 -2.40 -13.48 14.39
CA VAL A 168 -1.73 -13.07 13.14
C VAL A 168 -0.72 -11.95 13.40
N ALA A 169 -1.04 -10.98 14.24
CA ALA A 169 -0.11 -9.91 14.62
C ALA A 169 1.14 -10.49 15.29
N ALA A 170 0.98 -11.35 16.30
CA ALA A 170 2.10 -12.00 16.96
C ALA A 170 2.94 -12.85 15.98
N TYR A 171 2.31 -13.57 15.06
CA TYR A 171 3.02 -14.30 14.01
C TYR A 171 3.89 -13.37 13.15
N ILE A 172 3.36 -12.21 12.74
CA ILE A 172 4.09 -11.22 11.92
C ILE A 172 5.26 -10.62 12.72
N ASP A 173 5.04 -10.24 13.98
CA ASP A 173 6.06 -9.62 14.82
C ASP A 173 7.20 -10.60 15.15
N LEU A 174 6.87 -11.87 15.47
CA LEU A 174 7.86 -12.91 15.75
C LEU A 174 8.69 -13.32 14.52
N ASN A 175 8.15 -13.20 13.30
CA ASN A 175 8.93 -13.44 12.09
C ASN A 175 10.09 -12.44 11.95
N GLY A 176 9.90 -11.18 12.37
CA GLY A 176 10.95 -10.17 12.40
C GLY A 176 12.09 -10.54 13.35
N VAL A 177 11.78 -11.11 14.50
CA VAL A 177 12.76 -11.52 15.53
C VAL A 177 13.55 -12.77 15.10
N ARG A 178 12.91 -13.71 14.39
CA ARG A 178 13.56 -14.94 13.91
C ARG A 178 14.49 -14.73 12.73
N ALA A 179 14.40 -13.61 12.06
CA ALA A 179 15.20 -13.30 10.88
C ALA A 179 16.51 -12.55 11.21
N GLY A 180 16.80 -12.28 12.50
CA GLY A 180 18.00 -11.60 13.00
C GLY A 180 17.85 -10.10 13.05
#